data_7327ffe0e0f4f01f858ce8d9fef779bc
#
_entry.id   7327ffe0e0f4f01f858ce8d9fef779bc
#
_cell.length_a   1.000
_cell.length_b   1.000
_cell.length_c   1.000
_cell.angle_alpha   90.00
_cell.angle_beta   90.00
_cell.angle_gamma   90.00
#
_symmetry.space_group_name_H-M   'P 1'
#
loop_
_entity.id
_entity.type
_entity.pdbx_description
1 polymer ?
#
loop_
_entity_poly.entity_id
_entity_poly.type
_entity_poly.pdbx_seq_one_letter_code
_entity_poly.pdbx_strand_id
1 'polypeptide(L)'
;ELIDKYDNLLVVQTFSKSRSMAGMRIGYAMANEKLIRYLNDVKYSFNSYTMNATSIALGVPAVKDRAYFEETINKVVATRERVKKELKELGFLFEDSKSNFLFVTHPKLSIPKLFADLRKEGIIVRHFDKPERIREYLRITIGTDEQMDTLIAFLHDYMKNVPQ
;
A
#
# COMPACT_ATOMS: atom_id res chain seq x y z
N GLU A 1 -18.15 11.86 -8.43
CA GLU A 1 -19.29 11.95 -7.48
C GLU A 1 -18.95 12.81 -6.25
N LEU A 2 -17.88 12.50 -5.46
CA LEU A 2 -17.51 13.34 -4.31
C LEU A 2 -16.87 14.66 -4.74
N ILE A 3 -16.04 14.65 -5.76
CA ILE A 3 -15.41 15.87 -6.30
C ILE A 3 -16.41 16.83 -6.93
N ASP A 4 -17.59 16.34 -7.35
CA ASP A 4 -18.68 17.17 -7.87
C ASP A 4 -19.51 17.78 -6.74
N LYS A 5 -19.42 17.18 -5.53
CA LYS A 5 -20.18 17.59 -4.34
C LYS A 5 -19.43 18.56 -3.44
N TYR A 6 -18.08 18.47 -3.41
CA TYR A 6 -17.23 19.24 -2.51
C TYR A 6 -16.19 20.04 -3.28
N ASP A 7 -16.35 21.35 -3.31
CA ASP A 7 -15.48 22.28 -4.05
C ASP A 7 -14.03 22.30 -3.54
N ASN A 8 -13.80 21.89 -2.29
CA ASN A 8 -12.49 21.82 -1.64
C ASN A 8 -11.89 20.40 -1.62
N LEU A 9 -12.46 19.44 -2.34
CA LEU A 9 -11.96 18.08 -2.41
C LEU A 9 -11.01 17.91 -3.61
N LEU A 10 -9.80 17.46 -3.31
CA LEU A 10 -8.80 17.02 -4.26
C LEU A 10 -8.44 15.56 -4.00
N VAL A 11 -8.58 14.70 -5.00
CA VAL A 11 -8.19 13.29 -4.94
C VAL A 11 -6.91 13.10 -5.75
N VAL A 12 -5.84 12.60 -5.13
CA VAL A 12 -4.56 12.31 -5.78
C VAL A 12 -4.38 10.82 -5.90
N GLN A 13 -3.99 10.35 -7.07
CA GLN A 13 -3.66 8.96 -7.34
C GLN A 13 -2.34 8.82 -8.08
N THR A 14 -1.73 7.65 -8.00
CA THR A 14 -0.47 7.36 -8.68
C THR A 14 -0.53 6.02 -9.42
N PHE A 15 0.35 5.86 -10.40
CA PHE A 15 0.55 4.59 -11.09
C PHE A 15 1.54 3.67 -10.31
N SER A 16 2.16 4.21 -9.26
CA SER A 16 3.25 3.54 -8.54
C SER A 16 2.89 2.16 -7.98
N LYS A 17 1.65 1.98 -7.52
CA LYS A 17 1.17 0.72 -6.92
C LYS A 17 0.18 0.02 -7.84
N SER A 18 -0.94 0.68 -8.13
CA SER A 18 -2.07 0.10 -8.87
C SER A 18 -1.72 -0.37 -10.29
N ARG A 19 -0.67 0.19 -10.91
CA ARG A 19 -0.19 -0.19 -12.25
C ARG A 19 1.27 -0.66 -12.26
N SER A 20 1.86 -0.94 -11.07
CA SER A 20 3.24 -1.40 -10.92
C SER A 20 4.29 -0.52 -11.59
N MET A 21 4.02 0.79 -11.71
CA MET A 21 4.84 1.75 -12.46
C MET A 21 5.53 2.79 -11.57
N ALA A 22 6.02 2.39 -10.40
CA ALA A 22 6.66 3.30 -9.45
C ALA A 22 7.86 4.06 -10.06
N GLY A 23 8.65 3.43 -10.91
CA GLY A 23 9.80 4.03 -11.60
C GLY A 23 9.43 5.08 -12.63
N MET A 24 8.21 5.05 -13.17
CA MET A 24 7.75 5.99 -14.20
C MET A 24 7.34 7.36 -13.66
N ARG A 25 7.22 7.52 -12.37
CA ARG A 25 6.88 8.78 -11.68
C ARG A 25 5.60 9.44 -12.18
N ILE A 26 4.55 8.64 -12.44
CA ILE A 26 3.25 9.10 -12.91
C ILE A 26 2.28 9.23 -11.75
N GLY A 27 1.65 10.39 -11.64
CA GLY A 27 0.54 10.66 -10.73
C GLY A 27 -0.45 11.61 -11.38
N TYR A 28 -1.66 11.65 -10.86
CA TYR A 28 -2.70 12.55 -11.32
C TYR A 28 -3.62 13.00 -10.18
N ALA A 29 -4.25 14.13 -10.38
CA ALA A 29 -5.21 14.70 -9.46
C ALA A 29 -6.58 14.84 -10.13
N MET A 30 -7.61 14.68 -9.36
CA MET A 30 -9.01 14.86 -9.75
C MET A 30 -9.67 15.81 -8.75
N ALA A 31 -10.28 16.87 -9.25
CA ALA A 31 -10.98 17.87 -8.46
C ALA A 31 -11.93 18.68 -9.37
N ASN A 32 -12.66 19.63 -8.79
CA ASN A 32 -13.38 20.61 -9.61
C ASN A 32 -12.42 21.46 -10.47
N GLU A 33 -12.96 22.07 -11.50
CA GLU A 33 -12.20 22.83 -12.50
C GLU A 33 -11.36 23.96 -11.86
N LYS A 34 -11.88 24.64 -10.84
CA LYS A 34 -11.21 25.73 -10.16
C LYS A 34 -9.92 25.28 -9.46
N LEU A 35 -9.96 24.14 -8.73
CA LEU A 35 -8.78 23.56 -8.10
C LEU A 35 -7.77 23.05 -9.13
N ILE A 36 -8.24 22.41 -10.20
CA ILE A 36 -7.36 21.95 -11.29
C ILE A 36 -6.67 23.12 -11.98
N ARG A 37 -7.35 24.26 -12.16
CA ARG A 37 -6.75 25.48 -12.67
C ARG A 37 -5.60 25.97 -11.79
N TYR A 38 -5.81 26.07 -10.48
CA TYR A 38 -4.76 26.46 -9.54
C TYR A 38 -3.55 25.51 -9.55
N LEU A 39 -3.80 24.18 -9.64
CA LEU A 39 -2.71 23.22 -9.79
C LEU A 39 -1.92 23.42 -11.09
N ASN A 40 -2.60 23.73 -12.19
CA ASN A 40 -1.94 24.03 -13.46
C ASN A 40 -1.13 25.34 -13.38
N ASP A 41 -1.65 26.38 -12.73
CA ASP A 41 -0.92 27.64 -12.56
C ASP A 41 0.39 27.40 -11.79
N VAL A 42 0.35 26.64 -10.69
CA VAL A 42 1.55 26.24 -9.93
C VAL A 42 2.48 25.38 -10.77
N LYS A 43 1.94 24.37 -11.47
CA LYS A 43 2.72 23.48 -12.33
C LYS A 43 3.47 24.28 -13.41
N TYR A 44 2.79 25.17 -14.12
CA TYR A 44 3.41 25.95 -15.19
C TYR A 44 4.39 27.01 -14.67
N SER A 45 4.21 27.47 -13.42
CA SER A 45 5.14 28.40 -12.80
C SER A 45 6.41 27.72 -12.28
N PHE A 46 6.33 26.43 -11.90
CA PHE A 46 7.44 25.69 -11.28
C PHE A 46 8.12 24.70 -12.23
N ASN A 47 7.35 23.82 -12.86
CA ASN A 47 7.85 22.81 -13.82
C ASN A 47 6.75 22.41 -14.81
N SER A 48 6.71 23.03 -15.97
CA SER A 48 5.72 22.74 -17.01
C SER A 48 5.92 21.36 -17.67
N TYR A 49 7.14 20.80 -17.64
CA TYR A 49 7.48 19.52 -18.28
C TYR A 49 7.67 18.42 -17.22
N THR A 50 6.63 18.14 -16.45
CA THR A 50 6.68 17.19 -15.32
C THR A 50 6.84 15.73 -15.73
N MET A 51 6.46 15.35 -16.95
CA MET A 51 6.52 13.98 -17.45
C MET A 51 7.53 13.87 -18.60
N ASN A 52 8.40 12.87 -18.52
CA ASN A 52 9.31 12.55 -19.62
C ASN A 52 8.61 11.72 -20.71
N ALA A 53 9.25 11.63 -21.89
CA ALA A 53 8.70 10.91 -23.05
C ALA A 53 8.43 9.43 -22.76
N THR A 54 9.31 8.76 -22.02
CA THR A 54 9.15 7.35 -21.63
C THR A 54 7.93 7.15 -20.74
N SER A 55 7.72 8.03 -19.76
CA SER A 55 6.54 7.96 -18.88
C SER A 55 5.25 8.14 -19.65
N ILE A 56 5.22 9.05 -20.64
CA ILE A 56 4.05 9.26 -21.50
C ILE A 56 3.82 8.02 -22.39
N ALA A 57 4.87 7.53 -23.05
CA ALA A 57 4.76 6.38 -23.97
C ALA A 57 4.28 5.10 -23.27
N LEU A 58 4.71 4.85 -22.03
CA LEU A 58 4.31 3.67 -21.26
C LEU A 58 3.03 3.89 -20.44
N GLY A 59 2.76 5.10 -20.02
CA GLY A 59 1.57 5.43 -19.23
C GLY A 59 0.27 5.26 -20.01
N VAL A 60 0.27 5.65 -21.30
CA VAL A 60 -0.92 5.53 -22.15
C VAL A 60 -1.36 4.06 -22.35
N PRO A 61 -0.49 3.13 -22.77
CA PRO A 61 -0.84 1.70 -22.81
C PRO A 61 -1.32 1.16 -21.46
N ALA A 62 -0.65 1.52 -20.37
CA ALA A 62 -1.02 1.06 -19.03
C ALA A 62 -2.43 1.51 -18.59
N VAL A 63 -2.92 2.67 -19.08
CA VAL A 63 -4.31 3.08 -18.85
C VAL A 63 -5.27 2.28 -19.71
N LYS A 64 -4.90 1.98 -20.95
CA LYS A 64 -5.74 1.25 -21.92
C LYS A 64 -5.87 -0.23 -21.59
N ASP A 65 -4.85 -0.83 -20.98
CA ASP A 65 -4.86 -2.25 -20.55
C ASP A 65 -5.65 -2.42 -19.25
N ARG A 66 -6.96 -2.36 -19.41
CA ARG A 66 -7.91 -2.50 -18.30
C ARG A 66 -7.96 -3.93 -17.77
N ALA A 67 -7.86 -4.93 -18.66
CA ALA A 67 -7.95 -6.32 -18.28
C ALA A 67 -6.81 -6.73 -17.32
N TYR A 68 -5.58 -6.43 -17.66
CA TYR A 68 -4.42 -6.69 -16.80
C TYR A 68 -4.51 -5.91 -15.47
N PHE A 69 -4.94 -4.65 -15.52
CA PHE A 69 -5.13 -3.84 -14.34
C PHE A 69 -6.15 -4.46 -13.37
N GLU A 70 -7.32 -4.88 -13.86
CA GLU A 70 -8.36 -5.51 -13.04
C GLU A 70 -7.91 -6.87 -12.50
N GLU A 71 -7.25 -7.69 -13.30
CA GLU A 71 -6.70 -8.98 -12.87
C GLU A 71 -5.71 -8.81 -11.72
N THR A 72 -4.73 -7.92 -11.86
CA THR A 72 -3.68 -7.72 -10.85
C THR A 72 -4.24 -7.13 -9.56
N ILE A 73 -5.16 -6.17 -9.62
CA ILE A 73 -5.81 -5.60 -8.44
C ILE A 73 -6.65 -6.66 -7.72
N ASN A 74 -7.43 -7.46 -8.47
CA ASN A 74 -8.27 -8.48 -7.87
C ASN A 74 -7.44 -9.54 -7.13
N LYS A 75 -6.27 -9.94 -7.64
CA LYS A 75 -5.32 -10.81 -6.93
C LYS A 75 -4.90 -10.19 -5.59
N VAL A 76 -4.43 -8.94 -5.60
CA VAL A 76 -4.00 -8.24 -4.37
C VAL A 76 -5.16 -8.12 -3.38
N VAL A 77 -6.36 -7.81 -3.84
CA VAL A 77 -7.54 -7.69 -2.97
C VAL A 77 -7.90 -9.05 -2.36
N ALA A 78 -7.94 -10.13 -3.15
CA ALA A 78 -8.27 -11.47 -2.67
C ALA A 78 -7.26 -11.93 -1.61
N THR A 79 -5.96 -11.83 -1.90
CA THR A 79 -4.89 -12.19 -0.96
C THR A 79 -4.95 -11.34 0.31
N ARG A 80 -5.20 -10.03 0.20
CA ARG A 80 -5.36 -9.15 1.37
C ARG A 80 -6.50 -9.60 2.28
N GLU A 81 -7.67 -9.88 1.72
CA GLU A 81 -8.84 -10.29 2.52
C GLU A 81 -8.62 -11.66 3.17
N ARG A 82 -7.90 -12.57 2.53
CA ARG A 82 -7.47 -13.84 3.11
C ARG A 82 -6.53 -13.59 4.30
N VAL A 83 -5.44 -12.86 4.09
CA VAL A 83 -4.43 -12.57 5.11
C VAL A 83 -5.01 -11.82 6.32
N LYS A 84 -6.01 -10.95 6.12
CA LYS A 84 -6.73 -10.32 7.24
C LYS A 84 -7.40 -11.33 8.14
N LYS A 85 -7.99 -12.41 7.61
CA LYS A 85 -8.64 -13.45 8.41
C LYS A 85 -7.60 -14.21 9.22
N GLU A 86 -6.53 -14.67 8.55
CA GLU A 86 -5.46 -15.43 9.18
C GLU A 86 -4.75 -14.64 10.29
N LEU A 87 -4.45 -13.36 10.08
CA LEU A 87 -3.87 -12.49 11.10
C LEU A 87 -4.81 -12.26 12.28
N LYS A 88 -6.12 -12.13 12.06
CA LYS A 88 -7.10 -12.03 13.14
C LYS A 88 -7.16 -13.29 13.98
N GLU A 89 -7.10 -14.46 13.36
CA GLU A 89 -7.05 -15.76 14.05
C GLU A 89 -5.79 -15.90 14.93
N LEU A 90 -4.69 -15.31 14.49
CA LEU A 90 -3.45 -15.21 15.26
C LEU A 90 -3.45 -14.12 16.34
N GLY A 91 -4.53 -13.34 16.47
CA GLY A 91 -4.68 -12.29 17.49
C GLY A 91 -4.10 -10.93 17.13
N PHE A 92 -3.71 -10.71 15.88
CA PHE A 92 -3.27 -9.40 15.41
C PHE A 92 -4.43 -8.41 15.31
N LEU A 93 -4.15 -7.16 15.65
CA LEU A 93 -5.08 -6.03 15.60
C LEU A 93 -4.68 -5.08 14.47
N PHE A 94 -5.66 -4.61 13.70
CA PHE A 94 -5.46 -3.65 12.60
C PHE A 94 -6.81 -3.06 12.16
N GLU A 95 -6.74 -1.86 11.59
CA GLU A 95 -7.88 -1.22 10.95
C GLU A 95 -8.16 -1.81 9.55
N ASP A 96 -9.40 -1.70 9.06
CA ASP A 96 -9.78 -2.22 7.74
C ASP A 96 -9.08 -1.48 6.61
N SER A 97 -7.98 -2.06 6.12
CA SER A 97 -7.21 -1.49 5.02
C SER A 97 -7.83 -1.80 3.66
N LYS A 98 -7.89 -0.80 2.79
CA LYS A 98 -8.20 -0.90 1.36
C LYS A 98 -6.96 -0.70 0.48
N SER A 99 -5.78 -0.56 1.08
CA SER A 99 -4.50 -0.40 0.38
C SER A 99 -3.84 -1.75 0.06
N ASN A 100 -2.64 -1.71 -0.49
CA ASN A 100 -1.80 -2.88 -0.75
C ASN A 100 -0.94 -3.29 0.46
N PHE A 101 -1.28 -2.85 1.67
CA PHE A 101 -0.61 -3.24 2.90
C PHE A 101 -1.58 -3.27 4.08
N LEU A 102 -1.19 -4.01 5.12
CA LEU A 102 -1.82 -4.01 6.44
C LEU A 102 -0.88 -3.35 7.45
N PHE A 103 -1.44 -2.60 8.38
CA PHE A 103 -0.70 -1.97 9.47
C PHE A 103 -1.16 -2.61 10.77
N VAL A 104 -0.36 -3.52 11.30
CA VAL A 104 -0.77 -4.48 12.31
C VAL A 104 0.02 -4.32 13.60
N THR A 105 -0.62 -4.60 14.72
CA THR A 105 0.00 -4.75 16.05
C THR A 105 -0.50 -6.02 16.72
N HIS A 106 0.12 -6.40 17.85
CA HIS A 106 -0.32 -7.56 18.63
C HIS A 106 -0.16 -7.28 20.13
N PRO A 107 -1.18 -7.52 20.96
CA PRO A 107 -1.18 -7.11 22.37
C PRO A 107 -0.17 -7.87 23.26
N LYS A 108 0.27 -9.06 22.83
CA LYS A 108 1.18 -9.93 23.60
C LYS A 108 2.60 -10.01 23.01
N LEU A 109 2.87 -9.37 21.87
CA LEU A 109 4.17 -9.44 21.18
C LEU A 109 4.92 -8.11 21.26
N SER A 110 6.23 -8.18 21.48
CA SER A 110 7.12 -7.07 21.17
C SER A 110 7.29 -6.99 19.65
N ILE A 111 6.73 -5.98 19.03
CA ILE A 111 6.78 -5.80 17.59
C ILE A 111 8.21 -5.54 17.09
N PRO A 112 9.07 -4.76 17.78
CA PRO A 112 10.48 -4.65 17.39
C PRO A 112 11.22 -5.99 17.38
N LYS A 113 10.93 -6.88 18.36
CA LYS A 113 11.50 -8.23 18.41
C LYS A 113 11.00 -9.08 17.24
N LEU A 114 9.68 -9.12 17.02
CA LEU A 114 9.07 -9.84 15.90
C LEU A 114 9.65 -9.38 14.55
N PHE A 115 9.82 -8.08 14.37
CA PHE A 115 10.45 -7.52 13.17
C PHE A 115 11.88 -8.05 12.97
N ALA A 116 12.68 -8.08 14.04
CA ALA A 116 14.05 -8.60 13.96
C ALA A 116 14.09 -10.09 13.63
N ASP A 117 13.17 -10.87 14.19
CA ASP A 117 13.11 -12.32 13.98
C ASP A 117 12.59 -12.66 12.57
N LEU A 118 11.55 -11.97 12.07
CA LEU A 118 11.11 -12.07 10.66
C LEU A 118 12.26 -11.80 9.68
N ARG A 119 13.07 -10.77 9.97
CA ARG A 119 14.19 -10.41 9.11
C ARG A 119 15.29 -11.48 9.07
N LYS A 120 15.53 -12.20 10.17
CA LYS A 120 16.50 -13.32 10.21
C LYS A 120 16.06 -14.46 9.30
N GLU A 121 14.75 -14.71 9.20
CA GLU A 121 14.16 -15.71 8.31
C GLU A 121 13.96 -15.22 6.87
N GLY A 122 14.50 -14.03 6.52
CA GLY A 122 14.38 -13.47 5.18
C GLY A 122 13.01 -12.87 4.86
N ILE A 123 12.11 -12.78 5.83
CA ILE A 123 10.79 -12.17 5.65
C ILE A 123 10.88 -10.68 5.92
N ILE A 124 10.78 -9.88 4.87
CA ILE A 124 11.00 -8.44 4.93
C ILE A 124 9.67 -7.70 5.04
N VAL A 125 9.42 -7.14 6.19
CA VAL A 125 8.30 -6.23 6.49
C VAL A 125 8.83 -4.83 6.85
N ARG A 126 7.97 -3.87 7.08
CA ARG A 126 8.39 -2.52 7.49
C ARG A 126 8.04 -2.26 8.95
N HIS A 127 9.02 -1.79 9.71
CA HIS A 127 8.88 -1.27 11.07
C HIS A 127 9.27 0.21 11.13
N PHE A 128 8.75 0.95 12.11
CA PHE A 128 9.02 2.37 12.33
C PHE A 128 9.34 2.63 13.79
N ASP A 129 10.55 3.08 14.09
CA ASP A 129 10.96 3.45 15.45
C ASP A 129 10.35 4.77 15.91
N LYS A 130 9.99 5.63 14.97
CA LYS A 130 9.39 6.95 15.23
C LYS A 130 8.25 7.23 14.25
N PRO A 131 7.23 8.00 14.66
CA PRO A 131 6.97 8.47 16.03
C PRO A 131 6.61 7.32 16.99
N GLU A 132 6.80 7.49 18.28
CA GLU A 132 6.60 6.47 19.34
C GLU A 132 5.25 5.73 19.22
N ARG A 133 4.18 6.45 18.89
CA ARG A 133 2.81 5.91 18.75
C ARG A 133 2.65 4.77 17.74
N ILE A 134 3.61 4.58 16.81
CA ILE A 134 3.57 3.51 15.79
C ILE A 134 4.69 2.49 15.96
N ARG A 135 5.50 2.59 17.02
CA ARG A 135 6.61 1.69 17.27
C ARG A 135 6.17 0.24 17.44
N GLU A 136 5.01 0.03 18.06
CA GLU A 136 4.44 -1.31 18.22
C GLU A 136 3.54 -1.73 17.04
N TYR A 137 3.92 -1.32 15.80
CA TYR A 137 3.23 -1.70 14.57
C TYR A 137 4.20 -2.19 13.51
N LEU A 138 3.74 -3.16 12.71
CA LEU A 138 4.36 -3.58 11.46
C LEU A 138 3.49 -3.16 10.27
N ARG A 139 4.12 -2.73 9.18
CA ARG A 139 3.46 -2.60 7.89
C ARG A 139 3.84 -3.80 7.02
N ILE A 140 2.87 -4.65 6.76
CA ILE A 140 2.98 -5.84 5.93
C ILE A 140 2.43 -5.51 4.55
N THR A 141 3.28 -5.48 3.53
CA THR A 141 2.84 -5.33 2.14
C THR A 141 2.26 -6.66 1.66
N ILE A 142 1.12 -6.62 0.99
CA ILE A 142 0.52 -7.79 0.38
C ILE A 142 1.37 -8.22 -0.81
N GLY A 143 1.95 -9.39 -0.71
CA GLY A 143 2.74 -10.07 -1.74
C GLY A 143 1.92 -11.08 -2.52
N THR A 144 2.61 -12.04 -3.17
CA THR A 144 1.96 -13.21 -3.78
C THR A 144 1.41 -14.14 -2.69
N ASP A 145 0.54 -15.07 -3.07
CA ASP A 145 -0.01 -16.04 -2.11
C ASP A 145 1.10 -16.84 -1.43
N GLU A 146 2.12 -17.29 -2.16
CA GLU A 146 3.26 -18.03 -1.60
C GLU A 146 4.07 -17.21 -0.59
N GLN A 147 4.25 -15.92 -0.85
CA GLN A 147 4.93 -15.03 0.08
C GLN A 147 4.12 -14.81 1.36
N MET A 148 2.80 -14.69 1.22
CA MET A 148 1.93 -14.54 2.38
C MET A 148 1.80 -15.84 3.16
N ASP A 149 1.77 -16.99 2.49
CA ASP A 149 1.78 -18.31 3.14
C ASP A 149 3.05 -18.51 3.98
N THR A 150 4.21 -18.11 3.45
CA THR A 150 5.48 -18.14 4.19
C THR A 150 5.43 -17.27 5.44
N LEU A 151 4.90 -16.05 5.33
CA LEU A 151 4.72 -15.15 6.49
C LEU A 151 3.77 -15.76 7.53
N ILE A 152 2.61 -16.26 7.10
CA ILE A 152 1.59 -16.80 8.00
C ILE A 152 2.10 -18.07 8.70
N ALA A 153 2.79 -18.96 7.97
CA ALA A 153 3.41 -20.16 8.57
C ALA A 153 4.43 -19.77 9.66
N PHE A 154 5.31 -18.80 9.38
CA PHE A 154 6.24 -18.29 10.39
C PHE A 154 5.50 -17.74 11.62
N LEU A 155 4.47 -16.93 11.43
CA LEU A 155 3.72 -16.33 12.53
C LEU A 155 3.00 -17.40 13.37
N HIS A 156 2.44 -18.43 12.75
CA HIS A 156 1.86 -19.58 13.46
C HIS A 156 2.87 -20.27 14.37
N ASP A 157 4.06 -20.55 13.87
CA ASP A 157 5.12 -21.21 14.65
C ASP A 157 5.68 -20.27 15.72
N TYR A 158 5.81 -18.99 15.42
CA TYR A 158 6.24 -17.97 16.38
C TYR A 158 5.29 -17.89 17.58
N MET A 159 3.97 -17.90 17.32
CA MET A 159 2.94 -17.81 18.36
C MET A 159 2.92 -19.02 19.31
N LYS A 160 3.32 -20.23 18.85
CA LYS A 160 3.44 -21.41 19.72
C LYS A 160 4.49 -21.24 20.82
N ASN A 161 5.50 -20.41 20.60
CA ASN A 161 6.61 -20.16 21.50
C ASN A 161 6.43 -18.91 22.38
N VAL A 162 5.29 -18.23 22.28
CA VAL A 162 4.97 -17.06 23.11
C VAL A 162 4.32 -17.55 24.42
N PRO A 163 4.82 -17.16 25.61
CA PRO A 163 4.15 -17.47 26.88
C PRO A 163 2.72 -16.93 26.88
N GLN A 164 1.78 -17.74 27.31
CA GLN A 164 0.35 -17.36 27.43
C GLN A 164 0.11 -16.33 28.53
#